data_7719bd608c51799e0ec2f56984e8c44b
#
_entry.id   7719bd608c51799e0ec2f56984e8c44b
#
_cell.length_a   1.000
_cell.length_b   1.000
_cell.length_c   1.000
_cell.angle_alpha   90.00
_cell.angle_beta   90.00
_cell.angle_gamma   90.00
#
_symmetry.space_group_name_H-M   'P 1'
#
loop_
_entity.id
_entity.type
_entity.pdbx_description
1 polymer ?
#
loop_
_entity_poly.entity_id
_entity_poly.type
_entity_poly.pdbx_seq_one_letter_code
_entity_poly.pdbx_strand_id
1 'polypeptide(L)'
;KSGQGFMLFPGQINTYIADTDFPWEYTWVEFDGLRAKEIVETAGLSPDHPVYHSHSADLRQKMMEEMLYISHNSQESPFHLIGHTWLFLDYFMRSTETVRMKQDGSIRDFYIKEALSFIEQNFQNDISIEDIAACCGLNRSYFGKIFHDTIGRSPQEFLISYRMTKAAELLKITALSIADIGNAVGYPNQLHFSRAFKNVYGMSPRNWRMKNRLIEKKPPARK
;
A
#
# COMPACT_ATOMS: atom_id res chain seq x y z
N LYS A 1 -4.56 31.47 -3.21
CA LYS A 1 -4.40 32.06 -4.56
C LYS A 1 -4.94 31.08 -5.58
N SER A 2 -5.42 31.60 -6.73
CA SER A 2 -5.92 30.75 -7.82
C SER A 2 -4.91 29.65 -8.18
N GLY A 3 -5.39 28.40 -8.31
CA GLY A 3 -4.57 27.24 -8.64
C GLY A 3 -3.77 26.65 -7.47
N GLN A 4 -4.02 27.06 -6.25
CA GLN A 4 -3.57 26.38 -5.03
C GLN A 4 -4.70 25.50 -4.50
N GLY A 5 -4.35 24.48 -3.74
CA GLY A 5 -5.28 23.60 -3.06
C GLY A 5 -4.78 23.24 -1.66
N PHE A 6 -5.61 22.59 -0.90
CA PHE A 6 -5.22 22.01 0.38
C PHE A 6 -5.92 20.66 0.55
N MET A 7 -5.26 19.78 1.26
CA MET A 7 -5.77 18.45 1.60
C MET A 7 -6.35 18.47 3.01
N LEU A 8 -7.54 17.86 3.15
CA LEU A 8 -8.12 17.55 4.45
C LEU A 8 -7.88 16.08 4.76
N PHE A 9 -7.27 15.82 5.90
CA PHE A 9 -6.92 14.46 6.30
C PHE A 9 -7.95 13.88 7.28
N PRO A 10 -8.22 12.57 7.24
CA PRO A 10 -9.13 11.91 8.17
C PRO A 10 -8.73 12.16 9.63
N GLY A 11 -9.73 12.38 10.49
CA GLY A 11 -9.53 12.56 11.93
C GLY A 11 -9.00 13.94 12.36
N GLN A 12 -8.82 14.89 11.45
CA GLN A 12 -8.44 16.27 11.77
C GLN A 12 -9.66 17.19 11.86
N ILE A 13 -9.62 18.12 12.81
CA ILE A 13 -10.55 19.25 12.86
C ILE A 13 -9.86 20.41 12.15
N ASN A 14 -10.43 20.81 11.01
CA ASN A 14 -9.90 21.90 10.21
C ASN A 14 -10.86 23.07 10.21
N THR A 15 -10.33 24.28 10.32
CA THR A 15 -11.10 25.52 10.14
C THR A 15 -10.43 26.32 9.02
N TYR A 16 -11.22 26.71 8.03
CA TYR A 16 -10.78 27.60 6.98
C TYR A 16 -11.83 28.71 6.76
N ILE A 17 -11.36 29.92 6.55
CA ILE A 17 -12.22 31.11 6.44
C ILE A 17 -11.82 31.82 5.15
N ALA A 18 -12.83 32.12 4.33
CA ALA A 18 -12.61 32.94 3.14
C ALA A 18 -12.34 34.40 3.56
N ASP A 19 -11.49 35.07 2.77
CA ASP A 19 -11.29 36.50 2.90
C ASP A 19 -12.61 37.25 2.68
N THR A 20 -12.90 38.26 3.50
CA THR A 20 -14.17 39.01 3.44
C THR A 20 -14.24 39.94 2.24
N ASP A 21 -13.09 40.48 1.81
CA ASP A 21 -13.00 41.45 0.71
C ASP A 21 -12.79 40.75 -0.64
N PHE A 22 -12.11 39.59 -0.63
CA PHE A 22 -11.82 38.77 -1.81
C PHE A 22 -12.17 37.31 -1.55
N PRO A 23 -13.45 36.94 -1.46
CA PRO A 23 -13.88 35.57 -1.21
C PRO A 23 -13.38 34.67 -2.35
N TRP A 24 -12.91 33.50 -1.97
CA TRP A 24 -12.42 32.50 -2.91
C TRP A 24 -13.55 31.54 -3.31
N GLU A 25 -13.54 31.20 -4.60
CA GLU A 25 -14.32 30.07 -5.11
C GLU A 25 -13.47 28.82 -5.06
N TYR A 26 -14.03 27.71 -4.68
CA TYR A 26 -13.33 26.43 -4.65
C TYR A 26 -14.22 25.27 -5.07
N THR A 27 -13.60 24.24 -5.61
CA THR A 27 -14.19 22.95 -5.84
C THR A 27 -13.42 21.89 -5.08
N TRP A 28 -14.04 20.78 -4.76
CA TRP A 28 -13.46 19.71 -3.98
C TRP A 28 -13.73 18.36 -4.64
N VAL A 29 -12.83 17.43 -4.46
CA VAL A 29 -12.99 16.01 -4.78
C VAL A 29 -12.60 15.24 -3.54
N GLU A 30 -13.49 14.37 -3.09
CA GLU A 30 -13.22 13.41 -2.02
C GLU A 30 -12.90 12.07 -2.66
N PHE A 31 -11.82 11.45 -2.21
CA PHE A 31 -11.43 10.12 -2.65
C PHE A 31 -10.91 9.28 -1.49
N ASP A 32 -11.20 8.00 -1.52
CA ASP A 32 -10.76 7.02 -0.54
C ASP A 32 -10.31 5.74 -1.27
N GLY A 33 -9.65 4.87 -0.56
CA GLY A 33 -9.19 3.58 -1.07
C GLY A 33 -7.79 3.23 -0.60
N LEU A 34 -7.39 2.01 -0.91
CA LEU A 34 -6.11 1.42 -0.46
C LEU A 34 -4.88 2.25 -0.84
N ARG A 35 -4.96 3.03 -1.92
CA ARG A 35 -3.86 3.84 -2.43
C ARG A 35 -3.97 5.33 -2.13
N ALA A 36 -5.07 5.77 -1.54
CA ALA A 36 -5.28 7.20 -1.28
C ALA A 36 -4.12 7.81 -0.49
N LYS A 37 -3.67 7.14 0.57
CA LYS A 37 -2.53 7.56 1.37
C LYS A 37 -1.23 7.64 0.56
N GLU A 38 -0.91 6.61 -0.23
CA GLU A 38 0.29 6.57 -1.07
C GLU A 38 0.30 7.70 -2.11
N ILE A 39 -0.85 7.95 -2.75
CA ILE A 39 -1.02 9.02 -3.75
C ILE A 39 -0.75 10.37 -3.12
N VAL A 40 -1.31 10.64 -1.95
CA VAL A 40 -1.16 11.91 -1.22
C VAL A 40 0.29 12.11 -0.76
N GLU A 41 0.91 11.07 -0.20
CA GLU A 41 2.32 11.11 0.22
C GLU A 41 3.27 11.28 -0.98
N THR A 42 2.96 10.64 -2.11
CA THR A 42 3.72 10.80 -3.37
C THR A 42 3.63 12.23 -3.90
N ALA A 43 2.48 12.88 -3.74
CA ALA A 43 2.31 14.29 -4.04
C ALA A 43 3.00 15.23 -3.02
N GLY A 44 3.69 14.68 -2.01
CA GLY A 44 4.41 15.45 -0.99
C GLY A 44 3.52 16.10 0.06
N LEU A 45 2.26 15.66 0.17
CA LEU A 45 1.31 16.18 1.14
C LEU A 45 1.25 15.31 2.40
N SER A 46 1.07 15.96 3.52
CA SER A 46 0.92 15.33 4.84
C SER A 46 0.06 16.22 5.74
N PRO A 47 -0.38 15.73 6.92
CA PRO A 47 -1.05 16.55 7.92
C PRO A 47 -0.29 17.82 8.32
N ASP A 48 1.04 17.77 8.31
CA ASP A 48 1.91 18.90 8.65
C ASP A 48 2.18 19.82 7.44
N HIS A 49 1.98 19.29 6.22
CA HIS A 49 2.17 20.01 4.95
C HIS A 49 0.96 19.80 4.05
N PRO A 50 -0.22 20.38 4.39
CA PRO A 50 -1.47 20.10 3.69
C PRO A 50 -1.67 20.93 2.42
N VAL A 51 -0.82 21.93 2.15
CA VAL A 51 -1.04 22.86 1.05
C VAL A 51 -0.39 22.34 -0.23
N TYR A 52 -1.22 22.19 -1.26
CA TYR A 52 -0.81 21.76 -2.59
C TYR A 52 -0.30 22.95 -3.41
N HIS A 53 0.84 22.75 -4.03
CA HIS A 53 1.42 23.65 -5.01
C HIS A 53 1.81 22.90 -6.29
N SER A 54 1.31 23.34 -7.43
CA SER A 54 1.70 22.80 -8.72
C SER A 54 2.93 23.52 -9.28
N HIS A 55 3.90 22.76 -9.76
CA HIS A 55 5.07 23.27 -10.49
C HIS A 55 4.87 23.32 -12.03
N SER A 56 3.70 22.84 -12.51
CA SER A 56 3.34 22.83 -13.93
C SER A 56 1.98 23.49 -14.16
N ALA A 57 1.97 24.61 -14.87
CA ALA A 57 0.72 25.29 -15.20
C ALA A 57 -0.21 24.44 -16.08
N ASP A 58 0.35 23.66 -17.03
CA ASP A 58 -0.41 22.76 -17.90
C ASP A 58 -1.06 21.61 -17.10
N LEU A 59 -0.29 20.92 -16.26
CA LEU A 59 -0.83 19.82 -15.45
C LEU A 59 -1.84 20.32 -14.41
N ARG A 60 -1.62 21.49 -13.83
CA ARG A 60 -2.59 22.13 -12.94
C ARG A 60 -3.92 22.42 -13.63
N GLN A 61 -3.86 22.94 -14.86
CA GLN A 61 -5.06 23.21 -15.63
C GLN A 61 -5.82 21.92 -15.94
N LYS A 62 -5.15 20.90 -16.44
CA LYS A 62 -5.75 19.59 -16.70
C LYS A 62 -6.36 18.97 -15.45
N MET A 63 -5.65 19.04 -14.33
CA MET A 63 -6.18 18.58 -13.04
C MET A 63 -7.48 19.31 -12.65
N MET A 64 -7.50 20.64 -12.82
CA MET A 64 -8.70 21.44 -12.53
C MET A 64 -9.86 21.08 -13.47
N GLU A 65 -9.60 20.87 -14.75
CA GLU A 65 -10.59 20.45 -15.74
C GLU A 65 -11.23 19.11 -15.32
N GLU A 66 -10.44 18.14 -14.87
CA GLU A 66 -10.97 16.86 -14.37
C GLU A 66 -11.80 17.03 -13.08
N MET A 67 -11.33 17.85 -12.13
CA MET A 67 -12.11 18.16 -10.91
C MET A 67 -13.45 18.77 -11.24
N LEU A 68 -13.50 19.77 -12.12
CA LEU A 68 -14.73 20.42 -12.55
C LEU A 68 -15.62 19.45 -13.32
N TYR A 69 -15.04 18.60 -14.17
CA TYR A 69 -15.80 17.58 -14.89
C TYR A 69 -16.50 16.64 -13.90
N ILE A 70 -15.76 16.07 -12.94
CA ILE A 70 -16.32 15.16 -11.93
C ILE A 70 -17.43 15.84 -11.13
N SER A 71 -17.24 17.09 -10.72
CA SER A 71 -18.21 17.82 -9.90
C SER A 71 -19.51 18.18 -10.66
N HIS A 72 -19.43 18.48 -11.95
CA HIS A 72 -20.56 18.89 -12.76
C HIS A 72 -21.32 17.74 -13.42
N ASN A 73 -20.72 16.57 -13.54
CA ASN A 73 -21.25 15.43 -14.29
C ASN A 73 -21.58 14.23 -13.39
N SER A 74 -22.03 14.47 -12.16
CA SER A 74 -22.31 13.40 -11.16
C SER A 74 -23.35 12.36 -11.61
N GLN A 75 -24.09 12.59 -12.69
CA GLN A 75 -25.08 11.68 -13.27
C GLN A 75 -24.51 10.78 -14.39
N GLU A 76 -23.26 10.97 -14.74
CA GLU A 76 -22.58 10.12 -15.73
C GLU A 76 -22.36 8.70 -15.22
N SER A 77 -22.05 7.80 -16.17
CA SER A 77 -21.71 6.41 -15.85
C SER A 77 -20.59 6.34 -14.80
N PRO A 78 -20.71 5.48 -13.77
CA PRO A 78 -19.66 5.29 -12.77
C PRO A 78 -18.28 4.99 -13.37
N PHE A 79 -18.22 4.22 -14.47
CA PHE A 79 -16.96 3.91 -15.17
C PHE A 79 -16.33 5.14 -15.80
N HIS A 80 -17.17 6.05 -16.30
CA HIS A 80 -16.71 7.32 -16.88
C HIS A 80 -16.12 8.22 -15.80
N LEU A 81 -16.83 8.39 -14.67
CA LEU A 81 -16.36 9.17 -13.53
C LEU A 81 -15.09 8.57 -12.90
N ILE A 82 -14.98 7.24 -12.82
CA ILE A 82 -13.75 6.55 -12.37
C ILE A 82 -12.59 6.90 -13.32
N GLY A 83 -12.80 6.89 -14.64
CA GLY A 83 -11.78 7.28 -15.61
C GLY A 83 -11.26 8.70 -15.37
N HIS A 84 -12.14 9.68 -15.21
CA HIS A 84 -11.79 11.06 -14.90
C HIS A 84 -11.11 11.20 -13.53
N THR A 85 -11.53 10.43 -12.54
CA THR A 85 -10.88 10.39 -11.22
C THR A 85 -9.42 9.91 -11.33
N TRP A 86 -9.13 8.89 -12.14
CA TRP A 86 -7.75 8.43 -12.36
C TRP A 86 -6.92 9.47 -13.12
N LEU A 87 -7.49 10.17 -14.10
CA LEU A 87 -6.80 11.28 -14.78
C LEU A 87 -6.50 12.43 -13.81
N PHE A 88 -7.47 12.81 -12.97
CA PHE A 88 -7.26 13.80 -11.90
C PHE A 88 -6.10 13.39 -10.99
N LEU A 89 -6.07 12.16 -10.50
CA LEU A 89 -5.02 11.65 -9.60
C LEU A 89 -3.65 11.60 -10.30
N ASP A 90 -3.58 11.24 -11.59
CA ASP A 90 -2.35 11.28 -12.39
C ASP A 90 -1.81 12.71 -12.49
N TYR A 91 -2.65 13.66 -12.89
CA TYR A 91 -2.24 15.06 -12.99
C TYR A 91 -1.87 15.66 -11.64
N PHE A 92 -2.60 15.30 -10.59
CA PHE A 92 -2.30 15.71 -9.21
C PHE A 92 -0.89 15.27 -8.79
N MET A 93 -0.58 13.98 -8.91
CA MET A 93 0.75 13.47 -8.58
C MET A 93 1.86 14.09 -9.43
N ARG A 94 1.67 14.14 -10.77
CA ARG A 94 2.70 14.61 -11.71
C ARG A 94 2.95 16.11 -11.65
N SER A 95 2.01 16.88 -11.14
CA SER A 95 2.14 18.34 -11.03
C SER A 95 2.98 18.80 -9.85
N THR A 96 3.32 17.90 -8.90
CA THR A 96 4.13 18.22 -7.72
C THR A 96 5.63 17.96 -7.97
N GLU A 97 6.50 18.70 -7.29
CA GLU A 97 7.96 18.59 -7.42
C GLU A 97 8.50 17.22 -6.98
N THR A 98 7.84 16.63 -5.98
CA THR A 98 8.25 15.36 -5.38
C THR A 98 8.24 14.21 -6.38
N VAL A 99 7.33 14.25 -7.37
CA VAL A 99 7.24 13.23 -8.42
C VAL A 99 8.34 13.36 -9.46
N ARG A 100 8.83 14.57 -9.75
CA ARG A 100 9.96 14.75 -10.68
C ARG A 100 11.22 13.99 -10.25
N MET A 101 11.42 13.79 -8.95
CA MET A 101 12.54 12.99 -8.42
C MET A 101 12.32 11.47 -8.48
N LYS A 102 11.08 11.01 -8.76
CA LYS A 102 10.70 9.58 -8.75
C LYS A 102 10.17 9.07 -10.10
N GLN A 103 10.25 9.85 -11.18
CA GLN A 103 9.67 9.49 -12.48
C GLN A 103 10.42 8.39 -13.26
N ASP A 104 11.33 7.65 -12.62
CA ASP A 104 11.96 6.42 -13.17
C ASP A 104 11.16 5.14 -12.87
N GLY A 105 9.96 5.25 -12.32
CA GLY A 105 9.09 4.09 -12.11
C GLY A 105 8.46 3.61 -13.42
N SER A 106 8.98 2.53 -13.98
CA SER A 106 8.38 1.89 -15.15
C SER A 106 7.00 1.32 -14.77
N ILE A 107 6.13 1.07 -15.77
CA ILE A 107 4.85 0.37 -15.57
C ILE A 107 5.05 -0.97 -14.84
N ARG A 108 6.24 -1.57 -14.96
CA ARG A 108 6.64 -2.78 -14.22
C ARG A 108 6.72 -2.52 -12.72
N ASP A 109 7.32 -1.40 -12.30
CA ASP A 109 7.44 -1.04 -10.87
C ASP A 109 6.06 -0.80 -10.25
N PHE A 110 5.13 -0.26 -11.05
CA PHE A 110 3.74 -0.15 -10.65
C PHE A 110 3.13 -1.53 -10.36
N TYR A 111 3.22 -2.48 -11.29
CA TYR A 111 2.69 -3.83 -11.08
C TYR A 111 3.34 -4.55 -9.89
N ILE A 112 4.64 -4.35 -9.69
CA ILE A 112 5.34 -4.95 -8.54
C ILE A 112 4.86 -4.35 -7.22
N LYS A 113 4.66 -3.04 -7.14
CA LYS A 113 4.10 -2.39 -5.94
C LYS A 113 2.70 -2.89 -5.61
N GLU A 114 1.83 -3.01 -6.62
CA GLU A 114 0.48 -3.59 -6.45
C GLU A 114 0.55 -5.02 -5.91
N ALA A 115 1.40 -5.86 -6.50
CA ALA A 115 1.58 -7.23 -6.06
C ALA A 115 2.10 -7.32 -4.61
N LEU A 116 3.07 -6.48 -4.24
CA LEU A 116 3.61 -6.45 -2.87
C LEU A 116 2.55 -5.99 -1.87
N SER A 117 1.77 -4.96 -2.20
CA SER A 117 0.67 -4.48 -1.37
C SER A 117 -0.42 -5.56 -1.19
N PHE A 118 -0.78 -6.26 -2.27
CA PHE A 118 -1.73 -7.37 -2.21
C PHE A 118 -1.23 -8.51 -1.32
N ILE A 119 0.04 -8.89 -1.44
CA ILE A 119 0.67 -9.92 -0.59
C ILE A 119 0.64 -9.48 0.88
N GLU A 120 1.01 -8.24 1.18
CA GLU A 120 1.03 -7.71 2.55
C GLU A 120 -0.34 -7.76 3.22
N GLN A 121 -1.40 -7.47 2.47
CA GLN A 121 -2.77 -7.45 2.99
C GLN A 121 -3.40 -8.84 3.08
N ASN A 122 -2.93 -9.80 2.29
CA ASN A 122 -3.60 -11.09 2.11
C ASN A 122 -2.74 -12.32 2.43
N PHE A 123 -1.50 -12.17 2.88
CA PHE A 123 -0.57 -13.29 3.08
C PHE A 123 -1.08 -14.38 4.03
N GLN A 124 -1.96 -14.05 4.97
CA GLN A 124 -2.59 -14.99 5.91
C GLN A 124 -3.66 -15.85 5.25
N ASN A 125 -4.18 -15.44 4.10
CA ASN A 125 -5.22 -16.17 3.36
C ASN A 125 -4.59 -17.19 2.41
N ASP A 126 -5.42 -18.09 1.86
CA ASP A 126 -4.99 -19.05 0.84
C ASP A 126 -4.94 -18.39 -0.54
N ILE A 127 -3.98 -17.46 -0.70
CA ILE A 127 -3.75 -16.78 -1.98
C ILE A 127 -2.80 -17.57 -2.87
N SER A 128 -3.13 -17.63 -4.15
CA SER A 128 -2.32 -18.22 -5.21
C SER A 128 -1.51 -17.15 -5.97
N ILE A 129 -0.55 -17.57 -6.79
CA ILE A 129 0.19 -16.65 -7.67
C ILE A 129 -0.74 -16.11 -8.77
N GLU A 130 -1.76 -16.85 -9.15
CA GLU A 130 -2.82 -16.43 -10.04
C GLU A 130 -3.61 -15.24 -9.48
N ASP A 131 -3.96 -15.27 -8.19
CA ASP A 131 -4.67 -14.18 -7.52
C ASP A 131 -3.82 -12.92 -7.47
N ILE A 132 -2.52 -13.07 -7.18
CA ILE A 132 -1.57 -11.94 -7.18
C ILE A 132 -1.39 -11.36 -8.59
N ALA A 133 -1.34 -12.19 -9.62
CA ALA A 133 -1.25 -11.72 -11.00
C ALA A 133 -2.54 -11.02 -11.43
N ALA A 134 -3.70 -11.57 -11.05
CA ALA A 134 -5.01 -11.02 -11.38
C ALA A 134 -5.24 -9.64 -10.74
N CYS A 135 -4.77 -9.38 -9.52
CA CYS A 135 -4.88 -8.06 -8.90
C CYS A 135 -4.15 -6.97 -9.70
N CYS A 136 -3.12 -7.35 -10.46
CA CYS A 136 -2.40 -6.46 -11.35
C CYS A 136 -2.98 -6.43 -12.79
N GLY A 137 -4.06 -7.18 -13.07
CA GLY A 137 -4.61 -7.33 -14.43
C GLY A 137 -3.69 -8.10 -15.39
N LEU A 138 -2.80 -8.96 -14.86
CA LEU A 138 -1.80 -9.69 -15.63
C LEU A 138 -2.07 -11.19 -15.64
N ASN A 139 -1.63 -11.87 -16.70
CA ASN A 139 -1.55 -13.33 -16.68
C ASN A 139 -0.34 -13.80 -15.84
N ARG A 140 -0.44 -15.00 -15.25
CA ARG A 140 0.56 -15.60 -14.36
C ARG A 140 1.97 -15.63 -14.96
N SER A 141 2.11 -15.99 -16.23
CA SER A 141 3.41 -16.17 -16.87
C SER A 141 4.15 -14.84 -17.04
N TYR A 142 3.45 -13.80 -17.51
CA TYR A 142 4.01 -12.47 -17.66
C TYR A 142 4.33 -11.84 -16.31
N PHE A 143 3.40 -11.95 -15.35
CA PHE A 143 3.62 -11.50 -13.98
C PHE A 143 4.85 -12.16 -13.35
N GLY A 144 4.96 -13.49 -13.44
CA GLY A 144 6.10 -14.23 -12.90
C GLY A 144 7.43 -13.74 -13.46
N LYS A 145 7.48 -13.44 -14.77
CA LYS A 145 8.68 -12.90 -15.42
C LYS A 145 9.05 -11.53 -14.89
N ILE A 146 8.12 -10.55 -14.92
CA ILE A 146 8.43 -9.18 -14.48
C ILE A 146 8.75 -9.12 -12.99
N PHE A 147 8.09 -9.95 -12.18
CA PHE A 147 8.37 -10.03 -10.74
C PHE A 147 9.77 -10.56 -10.48
N HIS A 148 10.17 -11.66 -11.17
CA HIS A 148 11.50 -12.20 -11.05
C HIS A 148 12.57 -11.22 -11.54
N ASP A 149 12.35 -10.55 -12.67
CA ASP A 149 13.29 -9.58 -13.23
C ASP A 149 13.52 -8.38 -12.30
N THR A 150 12.48 -7.98 -11.53
CA THR A 150 12.53 -6.81 -10.63
C THR A 150 13.01 -7.18 -9.22
N ILE A 151 12.50 -8.28 -8.66
CA ILE A 151 12.75 -8.69 -7.25
C ILE A 151 13.91 -9.68 -7.12
N GLY A 152 14.34 -10.32 -8.21
CA GLY A 152 15.42 -11.30 -8.23
C GLY A 152 15.01 -12.69 -7.73
N ARG A 153 13.72 -12.94 -7.48
CA ARG A 153 13.16 -14.24 -7.07
C ARG A 153 11.73 -14.41 -7.58
N SER A 154 11.26 -15.65 -7.63
CA SER A 154 9.89 -15.92 -8.06
C SER A 154 8.85 -15.37 -7.07
N PRO A 155 7.61 -15.03 -7.51
CA PRO A 155 6.52 -14.63 -6.63
C PRO A 155 6.23 -15.65 -5.54
N GLN A 156 6.31 -16.95 -5.85
CA GLN A 156 6.10 -18.04 -4.89
C GLN A 156 7.16 -18.04 -3.78
N GLU A 157 8.43 -17.91 -4.13
CA GLU A 157 9.53 -17.85 -3.15
C GLU A 157 9.41 -16.61 -2.29
N PHE A 158 8.99 -15.49 -2.87
CA PHE A 158 8.76 -14.26 -2.13
C PHE A 158 7.62 -14.43 -1.11
N LEU A 159 6.46 -14.94 -1.52
CA LEU A 159 5.31 -15.17 -0.64
C LEU A 159 5.67 -16.10 0.52
N ILE A 160 6.37 -17.21 0.25
CA ILE A 160 6.85 -18.13 1.29
C ILE A 160 7.78 -17.40 2.25
N SER A 161 8.77 -16.68 1.75
CA SER A 161 9.72 -15.93 2.56
C SER A 161 9.02 -14.87 3.42
N TYR A 162 8.06 -14.14 2.86
CA TYR A 162 7.27 -13.13 3.56
C TYR A 162 6.47 -13.74 4.72
N ARG A 163 5.73 -14.83 4.46
CA ARG A 163 5.00 -15.58 5.49
C ARG A 163 5.92 -16.08 6.61
N MET A 164 7.09 -16.59 6.27
CA MET A 164 8.07 -17.09 7.26
C MET A 164 8.69 -15.94 8.07
N THR A 165 8.88 -14.77 7.50
CA THR A 165 9.32 -13.57 8.23
C THR A 165 8.26 -13.16 9.26
N LYS A 166 6.99 -13.10 8.86
CA LYS A 166 5.88 -12.81 9.78
C LYS A 166 5.75 -13.87 10.88
N ALA A 167 5.95 -15.14 10.55
CA ALA A 167 5.98 -16.22 11.54
C ALA A 167 7.13 -16.04 12.55
N ALA A 168 8.31 -15.65 12.09
CA ALA A 168 9.45 -15.39 12.96
C ALA A 168 9.19 -14.21 13.93
N GLU A 169 8.55 -13.15 13.47
CA GLU A 169 8.09 -12.03 14.31
C GLU A 169 7.15 -12.53 15.41
N LEU A 170 6.10 -13.29 15.05
CA LEU A 170 5.13 -13.86 16.01
C LEU A 170 5.80 -14.84 16.99
N LEU A 171 6.70 -15.69 16.53
CA LEU A 171 7.47 -16.58 17.39
C LEU A 171 8.28 -15.84 18.44
N LYS A 172 8.78 -14.66 18.12
CA LYS A 172 9.62 -13.84 18.98
C LYS A 172 8.83 -13.11 20.07
N ILE A 173 7.65 -12.58 19.72
CA ILE A 173 6.90 -11.64 20.58
C ILE A 173 5.65 -12.26 21.22
N THR A 174 5.22 -13.46 20.83
CA THR A 174 3.99 -14.09 21.33
C THR A 174 4.24 -15.42 22.02
N ALA A 175 3.24 -15.87 22.80
CA ALA A 175 3.18 -17.20 23.39
C ALA A 175 2.29 -18.18 22.58
N LEU A 176 1.80 -17.78 21.40
CA LEU A 176 0.95 -18.60 20.54
C LEU A 176 1.59 -19.97 20.26
N SER A 177 0.77 -21.02 20.09
CA SER A 177 1.29 -22.33 19.70
C SER A 177 1.92 -22.29 18.31
N ILE A 178 2.75 -23.29 17.99
CA ILE A 178 3.35 -23.38 16.65
C ILE A 178 2.27 -23.57 15.58
N ALA A 179 1.18 -24.27 15.91
CA ALA A 179 0.04 -24.47 15.03
C ALA A 179 -0.71 -23.15 14.78
N ASP A 180 -0.99 -22.37 15.85
CA ASP A 180 -1.68 -21.09 15.73
C ASP A 180 -0.87 -20.08 14.90
N ILE A 181 0.45 -20.06 15.07
CA ILE A 181 1.32 -19.22 14.23
C ILE A 181 1.30 -19.68 12.78
N GLY A 182 1.33 -20.99 12.53
CA GLY A 182 1.16 -21.53 11.18
C GLY A 182 -0.14 -21.01 10.54
N ASN A 183 -1.26 -21.14 11.23
CA ASN A 183 -2.57 -20.65 10.77
C ASN A 183 -2.54 -19.13 10.51
N ALA A 184 -1.98 -18.35 11.43
CA ALA A 184 -1.92 -16.89 11.31
C ALA A 184 -1.09 -16.39 10.12
N VAL A 185 -0.25 -17.25 9.54
CA VAL A 185 0.58 -16.90 8.37
C VAL A 185 0.21 -17.69 7.11
N GLY A 186 -1.02 -18.24 7.06
CA GLY A 186 -1.56 -18.92 5.89
C GLY A 186 -1.06 -20.36 5.69
N TYR A 187 -0.68 -21.04 6.77
CA TYR A 187 -0.32 -22.46 6.78
C TYR A 187 -1.21 -23.25 7.75
N PRO A 188 -2.40 -23.74 7.32
CA PRO A 188 -3.31 -24.48 8.19
C PRO A 188 -2.73 -25.83 8.62
N ASN A 189 -1.78 -26.40 7.86
CA ASN A 189 -1.09 -27.62 8.23
C ASN A 189 0.24 -27.33 8.92
N GLN A 190 0.34 -27.65 10.21
CA GLN A 190 1.53 -27.41 11.04
C GLN A 190 2.81 -28.11 10.50
N LEU A 191 2.66 -29.27 9.86
CA LEU A 191 3.81 -29.99 9.31
C LEU A 191 4.39 -29.26 8.09
N HIS A 192 3.51 -28.78 7.20
CA HIS A 192 3.89 -27.97 6.05
C HIS A 192 4.53 -26.65 6.51
N PHE A 193 3.92 -25.99 7.50
CA PHE A 193 4.51 -24.80 8.12
C PHE A 193 5.92 -25.04 8.64
N SER A 194 6.10 -26.10 9.45
CA SER A 194 7.41 -26.40 10.07
C SER A 194 8.48 -26.72 9.05
N ARG A 195 8.12 -27.39 7.94
CA ARG A 195 9.04 -27.66 6.82
C ARG A 195 9.41 -26.37 6.08
N ALA A 196 8.44 -25.55 5.73
CA ALA A 196 8.67 -24.26 5.06
C ALA A 196 9.56 -23.35 5.92
N PHE A 197 9.27 -23.26 7.21
CA PHE A 197 10.06 -22.45 8.15
C PHE A 197 11.50 -22.96 8.27
N LYS A 198 11.69 -24.29 8.38
CA LYS A 198 13.03 -24.90 8.43
C LYS A 198 13.83 -24.64 7.13
N ASN A 199 13.15 -24.66 5.98
CA ASN A 199 13.82 -24.38 4.69
C ASN A 199 14.32 -22.92 4.62
N VAL A 200 13.59 -21.96 5.19
CA VAL A 200 13.97 -20.55 5.17
C VAL A 200 14.98 -20.21 6.26
N TYR A 201 14.81 -20.71 7.49
CA TYR A 201 15.62 -20.34 8.65
C TYR A 201 16.65 -21.38 9.08
N GLY A 202 16.74 -22.51 8.40
CA GLY A 202 17.68 -23.60 8.70
C GLY A 202 17.34 -24.41 9.96
N MET A 203 16.31 -24.01 10.74
CA MET A 203 15.93 -24.68 11.98
C MET A 203 14.41 -24.70 12.18
N SER A 204 13.93 -25.59 13.05
CA SER A 204 12.49 -25.69 13.35
C SER A 204 11.96 -24.40 14.02
N PRO A 205 10.66 -24.09 13.87
CA PRO A 205 10.02 -22.96 14.56
C PRO A 205 10.21 -23.02 16.08
N ARG A 206 10.14 -24.19 16.69
CA ARG A 206 10.36 -24.41 18.13
C ARG A 206 11.77 -24.01 18.55
N ASN A 207 12.78 -24.48 17.83
CA ASN A 207 14.18 -24.18 18.13
C ASN A 207 14.49 -22.69 17.91
N TRP A 208 13.92 -22.13 16.85
CA TRP A 208 14.05 -20.70 16.56
C TRP A 208 13.48 -19.84 17.68
N ARG A 209 12.27 -20.18 18.18
CA ARG A 209 11.65 -19.51 19.34
C ARG A 209 12.53 -19.59 20.57
N MET A 210 13.05 -20.76 20.92
CA MET A 210 13.91 -20.92 22.09
C MET A 210 15.16 -20.01 22.03
N LYS A 211 15.70 -19.82 20.83
CA LYS A 211 16.92 -19.03 20.63
C LYS A 211 16.63 -17.51 20.61
N ASN A 212 15.46 -17.08 20.13
CA ASN A 212 15.19 -15.67 19.78
C ASN A 212 14.07 -15.02 20.59
N ARG A 213 13.46 -15.70 21.58
CA ARG A 213 12.32 -15.19 22.33
C ARG A 213 12.72 -13.96 23.18
N LEU A 214 11.95 -12.88 23.04
CA LEU A 214 12.12 -11.62 23.81
C LEU A 214 11.30 -11.60 25.12
N ILE A 215 10.35 -12.55 25.30
CA ILE A 215 9.53 -12.60 26.51
C ILE A 215 10.40 -13.14 27.64
N GLU A 216 10.62 -12.35 28.68
CA GLU A 216 11.35 -12.75 29.89
C GLU A 216 10.78 -14.04 30.47
N LYS A 217 11.67 -14.96 30.85
CA LYS A 217 11.29 -16.11 31.66
C LYS A 217 10.77 -15.57 33.00
N LYS A 218 9.50 -15.80 33.29
CA LYS A 218 8.95 -15.53 34.62
C LYS A 218 9.92 -16.10 35.64
N PRO A 219 10.43 -15.32 36.62
CA PRO A 219 11.35 -15.86 37.61
C PRO A 219 10.67 -17.03 38.34
N PRO A 220 11.43 -18.09 38.72
CA PRO A 220 10.85 -19.23 39.42
C PRO A 220 10.19 -18.74 40.68
N ALA A 221 8.96 -19.19 40.94
CA ALA A 221 8.25 -18.91 42.19
C ALA A 221 9.13 -19.35 43.37
N ARG A 222 9.51 -18.40 44.21
CA ARG A 222 10.20 -18.71 45.47
C ARG A 222 9.26 -19.58 46.29
N LYS A 223 9.72 -20.81 46.62
CA LYS A 223 9.07 -21.69 47.58
C LYS A 223 9.28 -21.13 49.01
#